data_a4e236da12bdac5dd218e91a275e6f62
#
_entry.id   a4e236da12bdac5dd218e91a275e6f62
#
_cell.length_a   1.000
_cell.length_b   1.000
_cell.length_c   1.000
_cell.angle_alpha   90.00
_cell.angle_beta   90.00
_cell.angle_gamma   90.00
#
_symmetry.space_group_name_H-M   'P 1'
#
loop_
_entity.id
_entity.type
_entity.pdbx_description
1 polymer ?
#
loop_
_entity_poly.entity_id
_entity_poly.type
_entity_poly.pdbx_seq_one_letter_code
_entity_poly.pdbx_strand_id
1 'polypeptide(L)'
;MPHARVDLHESYRDRLPELSGALLRGMVTGFDMPESDLFHIFRLHRPGELYFSTAHPEPSREDIIFIEILAGIGYASTATKHKALVAIADEFEVLGIPRHDLLLHVIEVPAGDWYSPGIAGPAGVA
;
A
#
# COMPACT_ATOMS: atom_id res chain seq x y z
N MET A 1 -10.23 -6.30 -5.98
CA MET A 1 -9.19 -5.53 -6.66
C MET A 1 -8.77 -4.35 -5.80
N PRO A 2 -7.72 -4.47 -5.01
CA PRO A 2 -7.18 -3.31 -4.28
C PRO A 2 -6.26 -2.50 -5.17
N HIS A 3 -6.10 -1.22 -4.86
CA HIS A 3 -5.03 -0.43 -5.42
C HIS A 3 -4.30 0.33 -4.32
N ALA A 4 -3.07 0.74 -4.59
CA ALA A 4 -2.23 1.39 -3.60
C ALA A 4 -1.79 2.78 -4.04
N ARG A 5 -1.74 3.69 -3.09
CA ARG A 5 -1.17 5.02 -3.22
C ARG A 5 -0.01 5.13 -2.25
N VAL A 6 1.12 5.58 -2.74
CA VAL A 6 2.34 5.69 -1.96
C VAL A 6 2.84 7.12 -2.03
N ASP A 7 2.99 7.75 -0.87
CA ASP A 7 3.60 9.08 -0.74
C ASP A 7 4.97 8.92 -0.10
N LEU A 8 6.01 9.44 -0.78
CA LEU A 8 7.39 9.28 -0.36
C LEU A 8 8.24 10.43 -0.90
N HIS A 9 9.46 10.58 -0.38
CA HIS A 9 10.38 11.61 -0.85
C HIS A 9 10.88 11.33 -2.26
N GLU A 10 11.15 12.38 -3.02
CA GLU A 10 11.62 12.28 -4.42
C GLU A 10 12.96 11.58 -4.56
N SER A 11 13.73 11.44 -3.46
CA SER A 11 14.98 10.67 -3.44
C SER A 11 14.77 9.20 -3.84
N TYR A 12 13.55 8.69 -3.75
CA TYR A 12 13.20 7.32 -4.16
C TYR A 12 12.88 7.18 -5.65
N ARG A 13 12.95 8.26 -6.43
CA ARG A 13 12.52 8.25 -7.85
C ARG A 13 13.09 7.07 -8.64
N ASP A 14 14.38 6.83 -8.53
CA ASP A 14 15.05 5.79 -9.32
C ASP A 14 14.77 4.37 -8.78
N ARG A 15 14.12 4.26 -7.64
CA ARG A 15 13.78 2.99 -7.00
C ARG A 15 12.32 2.60 -7.16
N LEU A 16 11.50 3.41 -7.84
CA LEU A 16 10.06 3.14 -7.93
C LEU A 16 9.73 1.77 -8.52
N PRO A 17 10.43 1.27 -9.57
CA PRO A 17 10.13 -0.06 -10.08
C PRO A 17 10.33 -1.17 -9.03
N GLU A 18 11.41 -1.12 -8.25
CA GLU A 18 11.64 -2.14 -7.21
C GLU A 18 10.68 -1.99 -6.04
N LEU A 19 10.29 -0.76 -5.68
CA LEU A 19 9.31 -0.52 -4.62
C LEU A 19 7.93 -1.04 -5.03
N SER A 20 7.52 -0.80 -6.28
CA SER A 20 6.28 -1.34 -6.81
C SER A 20 6.28 -2.86 -6.81
N GLY A 21 7.41 -3.48 -7.18
CA GLY A 21 7.56 -4.93 -7.13
C GLY A 21 7.41 -5.49 -5.72
N ALA A 22 8.05 -4.86 -4.74
CA ALA A 22 7.96 -5.27 -3.34
C ALA A 22 6.54 -5.12 -2.80
N LEU A 23 5.89 -3.99 -3.09
CA LEU A 23 4.51 -3.73 -2.70
C LEU A 23 3.57 -4.80 -3.29
N LEU A 24 3.72 -5.09 -4.57
CA LEU A 24 2.90 -6.12 -5.23
C LEU A 24 3.12 -7.50 -4.61
N ARG A 25 4.37 -7.91 -4.38
CA ARG A 25 4.65 -9.21 -3.75
C ARG A 25 4.01 -9.33 -2.37
N GLY A 26 4.10 -8.28 -1.56
CA GLY A 26 3.47 -8.27 -0.25
C GLY A 26 1.95 -8.37 -0.33
N MET A 27 1.34 -7.65 -1.28
CA MET A 27 -0.11 -7.70 -1.50
C MET A 27 -0.55 -9.08 -2.01
N VAL A 28 0.18 -9.66 -2.95
CA VAL A 28 -0.11 -11.00 -3.47
C VAL A 28 -0.03 -12.03 -2.34
N THR A 29 1.03 -11.99 -1.55
CA THR A 29 1.20 -12.91 -0.41
C THR A 29 0.10 -12.74 0.63
N GLY A 30 -0.22 -11.50 0.99
CA GLY A 30 -1.15 -11.22 2.07
C GLY A 30 -2.61 -11.35 1.69
N PHE A 31 -3.00 -10.84 0.54
CA PHE A 31 -4.38 -10.86 0.07
C PHE A 31 -4.72 -12.07 -0.79
N ASP A 32 -3.72 -12.87 -1.18
CA ASP A 32 -3.93 -13.99 -2.12
C ASP A 32 -4.55 -13.51 -3.44
N MET A 33 -4.01 -12.42 -3.95
CA MET A 33 -4.49 -11.83 -5.20
C MET A 33 -3.57 -12.20 -6.38
N PRO A 34 -4.06 -12.09 -7.63
CA PRO A 34 -3.23 -12.37 -8.80
C PRO A 34 -2.08 -11.36 -8.94
N GLU A 35 -0.92 -11.83 -9.43
CA GLU A 35 0.23 -10.95 -9.72
C GLU A 35 -0.09 -9.90 -10.79
N SER A 36 -1.08 -10.15 -11.63
CA SER A 36 -1.52 -9.23 -12.67
C SER A 36 -2.36 -8.08 -12.14
N ASP A 37 -2.77 -8.13 -10.87
CA ASP A 37 -3.61 -7.10 -10.25
C ASP A 37 -2.73 -5.95 -9.72
N LEU A 38 -2.07 -5.26 -10.65
CA LEU A 38 -1.12 -4.20 -10.35
C LEU A 38 -1.74 -2.83 -10.62
N PHE A 39 -2.03 -2.09 -9.56
CA PHE A 39 -2.52 -0.71 -9.63
C PHE A 39 -1.86 0.11 -8.52
N HIS A 40 -0.76 0.79 -8.85
CA HIS A 40 0.00 1.60 -7.90
C HIS A 40 0.16 3.02 -8.40
N ILE A 41 0.02 3.97 -7.50
CA ILE A 41 0.31 5.39 -7.75
C ILE A 41 1.41 5.79 -6.77
N PHE A 42 2.50 6.36 -7.29
CA PHE A 42 3.55 6.94 -6.47
C PHE A 42 3.50 8.46 -6.59
N ARG A 43 3.44 9.13 -5.45
CA ARG A 43 3.48 10.58 -5.36
C ARG A 43 4.77 10.99 -4.67
N LEU A 44 5.65 11.63 -5.44
CA LEU A 44 6.96 12.05 -4.97
C LEU A 44 6.87 13.45 -4.38
N HIS A 45 7.53 13.63 -3.24
CA HIS A 45 7.53 14.88 -2.50
C HIS A 45 8.94 15.41 -2.34
N ARG A 46 9.07 16.74 -2.35
CA ARG A 46 10.33 17.43 -2.08
C ARG A 46 10.62 17.40 -0.58
N PRO A 47 11.89 17.56 -0.17
CA PRO A 47 12.23 17.74 1.24
C PRO A 47 11.39 18.86 1.85
N GLY A 48 10.85 18.62 3.07
CA GLY A 48 10.00 19.57 3.76
C GLY A 48 8.52 19.52 3.40
N GLU A 49 8.11 18.61 2.51
CA GLU A 49 6.69 18.43 2.15
C GLU A 49 6.01 17.30 2.92
N LEU A 50 6.79 16.40 3.52
CA LEU A 50 6.27 15.33 4.38
C LEU A 50 6.65 15.63 5.83
N TYR A 51 5.65 15.70 6.69
CA TYR A 51 5.83 15.95 8.11
C TYR A 51 5.51 14.67 8.88
N PHE A 52 6.43 14.21 9.68
CA PHE A 52 6.29 12.95 10.41
C PHE A 52 7.08 12.99 11.70
N SER A 53 6.64 12.24 12.70
CA SER A 53 7.37 12.09 13.95
C SER A 53 8.57 11.17 13.75
N THR A 54 9.74 11.61 14.21
CA THR A 54 10.93 10.77 14.21
C THR A 54 10.99 9.83 15.41
N ALA A 55 10.17 10.06 16.44
CA ALA A 55 10.21 9.35 17.72
C ALA A 55 8.97 8.52 18.02
N HIS A 56 7.82 8.82 17.41
CA HIS A 56 6.55 8.17 17.75
C HIS A 56 5.87 7.60 16.51
N PRO A 57 5.33 6.38 16.58
CA PRO A 57 5.59 5.38 17.61
C PRO A 57 7.01 4.83 17.53
N GLU A 58 7.52 4.31 18.64
CA GLU A 58 8.82 3.65 18.63
C GLU A 58 8.83 2.44 17.68
N PRO A 59 10.01 2.08 17.10
CA PRO A 59 11.31 2.74 17.21
C PRO A 59 11.40 4.04 16.41
N SER A 60 12.45 4.83 16.67
CA SER A 60 12.71 6.09 15.96
C SER A 60 12.95 5.84 14.46
N ARG A 61 12.64 6.83 13.64
CA ARG A 61 12.82 6.79 12.19
C ARG A 61 13.48 8.06 11.68
N GLU A 62 14.11 7.95 10.52
CA GLU A 62 14.72 9.09 9.84
C GLU A 62 13.98 9.47 8.56
N ASP A 63 13.10 8.60 8.08
CA ASP A 63 12.34 8.82 6.86
C ASP A 63 10.93 8.26 7.03
N ILE A 64 10.08 8.51 6.04
CA ILE A 64 8.70 8.04 6.05
C ILE A 64 8.25 7.65 4.65
N ILE A 65 7.53 6.55 4.56
CA ILE A 65 6.78 6.16 3.37
C ILE A 65 5.35 5.88 3.83
N PHE A 66 4.41 6.64 3.29
CA PHE A 66 2.98 6.41 3.55
C PHE A 66 2.43 5.50 2.46
N ILE A 67 1.82 4.39 2.85
CA ILE A 67 1.19 3.45 1.92
C ILE A 67 -0.28 3.31 2.30
N GLU A 68 -1.14 3.70 1.38
CA GLU A 68 -2.58 3.60 1.52
C GLU A 68 -3.11 2.59 0.52
N ILE A 69 -3.78 1.55 1.03
CA ILE A 69 -4.37 0.51 0.19
C ILE A 69 -5.89 0.71 0.22
N LEU A 70 -6.48 0.92 -0.96
CA LEU A 70 -7.93 1.01 -1.10
C LEU A 70 -8.45 -0.35 -1.58
N ALA A 71 -9.42 -0.89 -0.84
CA ALA A 71 -10.03 -2.17 -1.16
C ALA A 71 -11.55 -2.08 -0.99
N GLY A 72 -12.29 -2.93 -1.66
CA GLY A 72 -13.73 -3.02 -1.47
C GLY A 72 -14.08 -3.53 -0.06
N ILE A 73 -15.17 -3.03 0.49
CA ILE A 73 -15.70 -3.57 1.77
C ILE A 73 -15.96 -5.07 1.59
N GLY A 74 -15.47 -5.87 2.53
CA GLY A 74 -15.61 -7.32 2.48
C GLY A 74 -14.57 -8.04 1.63
N TYR A 75 -13.63 -7.31 1.02
CA TYR A 75 -12.56 -7.92 0.24
C TYR A 75 -11.67 -8.84 1.08
N ALA A 76 -11.37 -8.43 2.30
CA ALA A 76 -10.51 -9.19 3.20
C ALA A 76 -10.93 -9.00 4.65
N SER A 77 -10.73 -10.05 5.47
CA SER A 77 -10.92 -9.97 6.91
C SER A 77 -9.86 -9.06 7.55
N THR A 78 -10.08 -8.65 8.79
CA THR A 78 -9.10 -7.87 9.55
C THR A 78 -7.77 -8.62 9.66
N ALA A 79 -7.81 -9.93 9.89
CA ALA A 79 -6.60 -10.75 9.98
C ALA A 79 -5.85 -10.80 8.65
N THR A 80 -6.56 -10.95 7.53
CA THR A 80 -5.96 -10.96 6.19
C THR A 80 -5.38 -9.60 5.83
N LYS A 81 -6.06 -8.50 6.16
CA LYS A 81 -5.53 -7.16 5.96
C LYS A 81 -4.22 -6.97 6.72
N HIS A 82 -4.19 -7.37 7.99
CA HIS A 82 -2.97 -7.26 8.79
C HIS A 82 -1.83 -8.10 8.22
N LYS A 83 -2.13 -9.32 7.79
CA LYS A 83 -1.15 -10.20 7.12
C LYS A 83 -0.55 -9.52 5.89
N ALA A 84 -1.37 -8.84 5.09
CA ALA A 84 -0.89 -8.13 3.91
C ALA A 84 0.02 -6.96 4.28
N LEU A 85 -0.35 -6.18 5.29
CA LEU A 85 0.48 -5.06 5.76
C LEU A 85 1.85 -5.53 6.25
N VAL A 86 1.88 -6.62 7.02
CA VAL A 86 3.13 -7.22 7.50
C VAL A 86 3.96 -7.76 6.32
N ALA A 87 3.33 -8.44 5.37
CA ALA A 87 4.03 -8.97 4.19
C ALA A 87 4.67 -7.85 3.37
N ILE A 88 3.99 -6.72 3.20
CA ILE A 88 4.54 -5.54 2.52
C ILE A 88 5.76 -5.03 3.29
N ALA A 89 5.67 -4.91 4.60
CA ALA A 89 6.79 -4.46 5.42
C ALA A 89 7.99 -5.40 5.29
N ASP A 90 7.76 -6.72 5.27
CA ASP A 90 8.81 -7.71 5.08
C ASP A 90 9.51 -7.53 3.74
N GLU A 91 8.76 -7.31 2.66
CA GLU A 91 9.32 -7.11 1.32
C GLU A 91 10.13 -5.82 1.22
N PHE A 92 9.68 -4.75 1.87
CA PHE A 92 10.42 -3.49 1.91
C PHE A 92 11.72 -3.62 2.71
N GLU A 93 11.71 -4.41 3.78
CA GLU A 93 12.90 -4.65 4.57
C GLU A 93 13.99 -5.36 3.77
N VAL A 94 13.62 -6.27 2.87
CA VAL A 94 14.55 -6.92 1.93
C VAL A 94 15.26 -5.89 1.06
N LEU A 95 14.59 -4.78 0.72
CA LEU A 95 15.16 -3.68 -0.08
C LEU A 95 16.00 -2.71 0.76
N GLY A 96 16.17 -2.97 2.04
CA GLY A 96 16.92 -2.11 2.94
C GLY A 96 16.11 -0.94 3.53
N ILE A 97 14.80 -0.96 3.37
CA ILE A 97 13.91 0.06 3.96
C ILE A 97 13.40 -0.47 5.29
N PRO A 98 13.76 0.17 6.42
CA PRO A 98 13.32 -0.28 7.73
C PRO A 98 11.80 -0.23 7.83
N ARG A 99 11.21 -1.26 8.45
CA ARG A 99 9.75 -1.29 8.64
C ARG A 99 9.23 -0.13 9.48
N HIS A 100 10.04 0.46 10.35
CA HIS A 100 9.64 1.61 11.14
C HIS A 100 9.55 2.91 10.33
N ASP A 101 10.06 2.92 9.08
CA ASP A 101 9.86 4.04 8.16
C ASP A 101 8.53 3.96 7.42
N LEU A 102 7.76 2.88 7.62
CA LEU A 102 6.51 2.66 6.90
C LEU A 102 5.31 2.99 7.78
N LEU A 103 4.35 3.70 7.21
CA LEU A 103 3.02 3.86 7.79
C LEU A 103 2.02 3.36 6.75
N LEU A 104 1.43 2.20 7.04
CA LEU A 104 0.52 1.51 6.13
C LEU A 104 -0.88 1.43 6.71
N HIS A 105 -1.88 1.57 5.86
CA HIS A 105 -3.27 1.32 6.26
C HIS A 105 -4.11 0.89 5.07
N VAL A 106 -5.27 0.30 5.37
CA VAL A 106 -6.25 -0.09 4.37
C VAL A 106 -7.49 0.79 4.56
N ILE A 107 -7.95 1.37 3.47
CA ILE A 107 -9.22 2.10 3.41
C ILE A 107 -10.21 1.24 2.65
N GLU A 108 -11.37 0.97 3.24
CA GLU A 108 -12.40 0.19 2.59
C GLU A 108 -13.41 1.13 1.92
N VAL A 109 -13.79 0.77 0.69
CA VAL A 109 -14.69 1.54 -0.16
C VAL A 109 -15.90 0.67 -0.49
N PRO A 110 -17.13 1.18 -0.34
CA PRO A 110 -18.33 0.42 -0.72
C PRO A 110 -18.28 -0.04 -2.17
N ALA A 111 -18.77 -1.25 -2.43
CA ALA A 111 -18.74 -1.83 -3.77
C ALA A 111 -19.41 -0.94 -4.84
N GLY A 112 -20.46 -0.20 -4.45
CA GLY A 112 -21.14 0.73 -5.34
C GLY A 112 -20.32 1.96 -5.74
N ASP A 113 -19.21 2.20 -5.04
CA ASP A 113 -18.35 3.36 -5.29
C ASP A 113 -17.15 3.01 -6.17
N TRP A 114 -17.10 1.79 -6.68
CA TRP A 114 -16.08 1.31 -7.61
C TRP A 114 -16.61 1.21 -9.02
N TYR A 115 -15.79 1.54 -9.98
CA TYR A 115 -16.06 1.23 -11.37
C TYR A 115 -14.79 0.89 -12.12
N SER A 116 -14.86 -0.24 -12.82
CA SER A 116 -13.98 -0.62 -13.92
C SER A 116 -14.78 -1.61 -14.77
N PRO A 117 -14.62 -1.63 -16.09
CA PRO A 117 -15.40 -2.55 -16.95
C PRO A 117 -15.33 -4.03 -16.55
N GLY A 118 -14.24 -4.44 -15.91
CA GLY A 118 -14.07 -5.82 -15.46
C GLY A 118 -14.51 -6.09 -14.02
N ILE A 119 -15.03 -5.10 -13.31
CA ILE A 119 -15.45 -5.24 -11.91
C ILE A 119 -16.97 -5.28 -11.85
N ALA A 120 -17.50 -6.31 -11.17
CA ALA A 120 -18.94 -6.41 -10.91
C ALA A 120 -19.38 -5.25 -10.01
N GLY A 121 -20.48 -4.60 -10.39
CA GLY A 121 -21.10 -3.58 -9.56
C GLY A 121 -21.86 -4.18 -8.38
N PRO A 122 -22.58 -3.33 -7.62
CA PRO A 122 -23.43 -3.81 -6.53
C PRO A 122 -24.45 -4.84 -7.02
N ALA A 123 -24.86 -5.73 -6.12
CA ALA A 123 -25.86 -6.75 -6.44
C ALA A 123 -27.13 -6.10 -7.02
N GLY A 124 -27.61 -6.60 -8.17
CA GLY A 124 -28.79 -6.05 -8.86
C GLY A 124 -28.50 -4.87 -9.77
N VAL A 125 -27.26 -4.43 -9.91
CA VAL A 125 -26.84 -3.36 -10.80
C VAL A 125 -25.85 -3.93 -11.81
N ALA A 126 -26.20 -3.89 -13.07
CA ALA A 126 -25.36 -4.40 -14.16
C ALA A 126 -24.30 -3.35 -14.57
#